data_4277385c4ed650fe4889fcb067ab4f68
#
_entry.id   4277385c4ed650fe4889fcb067ab4f68
#
_cell.length_a   1.000
_cell.length_b   1.000
_cell.length_c   1.000
_cell.angle_alpha   90.00
_cell.angle_beta   90.00
_cell.angle_gamma   90.00
#
_symmetry.space_group_name_H-M   'P 1'
#
loop_
_entity.id
_entity.type
_entity.pdbx_description
1 polymer ?
#
loop_
_entity_poly.entity_id
_entity_poly.type
_entity_poly.pdbx_seq_one_letter_code
_entity_poly.pdbx_strand_id
1 'polypeptide(L)'
;MRYTVYLSGEIHTDWRNQIKKAIHSNGLPIDVLTPNTDHPSSDGCATEILGPEESAFWTDHKSAKMNTIRHMTAIKRADIVIVRFGDKYRQWNAAFDAGFAIAHGKSLIVEHTPELTHPLKEIDACAHAVAENTEQVIETLKYLTLDY
;
A
#
# COMPACT_ATOMS: atom_id res chain seq x y z
N MET A 1 -9.69 2.62 19.97
CA MET A 1 -10.02 1.62 18.92
C MET A 1 -8.75 1.15 18.25
N ARG A 2 -8.54 -0.16 17.99
CA ARG A 2 -7.33 -0.70 17.33
C ARG A 2 -7.60 -0.99 15.86
N TYR A 3 -6.69 -0.57 14.97
CA TYR A 3 -6.81 -0.78 13.53
C TYR A 3 -5.66 -1.62 12.98
N THR A 4 -5.94 -2.38 11.93
CA THR A 4 -4.92 -2.97 11.06
C THR A 4 -4.84 -2.13 9.78
N VAL A 5 -3.66 -1.60 9.47
CA VAL A 5 -3.42 -0.71 8.32
C VAL A 5 -2.49 -1.38 7.33
N TYR A 6 -2.85 -1.42 6.05
CA TYR A 6 -1.98 -1.89 4.97
C TYR A 6 -1.42 -0.71 4.18
N LEU A 7 -0.09 -0.63 4.06
CA LEU A 7 0.63 0.43 3.35
C LEU A 7 1.04 -0.06 1.96
N SER A 8 0.25 0.26 0.95
CA SER A 8 0.48 -0.06 -0.46
C SER A 8 1.08 1.12 -1.24
N GLY A 9 1.61 0.86 -2.41
CA GLY A 9 2.04 1.88 -3.36
C GLY A 9 3.55 1.92 -3.56
N GLU A 10 4.08 3.09 -3.91
CA GLU A 10 5.48 3.29 -4.32
C GLU A 10 6.47 2.78 -3.27
N ILE A 11 7.63 2.30 -3.73
CA ILE A 11 8.65 1.65 -2.89
C ILE A 11 10.00 2.39 -2.88
N HIS A 12 10.05 3.60 -3.45
CA HIS A 12 11.31 4.31 -3.70
C HIS A 12 11.64 5.36 -2.64
N THR A 13 10.69 5.70 -1.77
CA THR A 13 10.88 6.68 -0.69
C THR A 13 10.67 6.03 0.69
N ASP A 14 10.99 6.77 1.74
CA ASP A 14 10.93 6.27 3.13
C ASP A 14 9.56 6.44 3.81
N TRP A 15 8.52 6.78 3.09
CA TRP A 15 7.21 7.11 3.61
C TRP A 15 6.61 6.05 4.56
N ARG A 16 6.79 4.77 4.24
CA ARG A 16 6.32 3.67 5.12
C ARG A 16 6.99 3.67 6.47
N ASN A 17 8.30 3.92 6.51
CA ASN A 17 9.04 3.97 7.76
C ASN A 17 8.68 5.24 8.56
N GLN A 18 8.40 6.36 7.90
CA GLN A 18 7.90 7.56 8.55
C GLN A 18 6.58 7.29 9.26
N ILE A 19 5.61 6.63 8.60
CA ILE A 19 4.34 6.23 9.21
C ILE A 19 4.57 5.25 10.36
N LYS A 20 5.35 4.19 10.17
CA LYS A 20 5.66 3.21 11.24
C LYS A 20 6.29 3.88 12.46
N LYS A 21 7.24 4.78 12.23
CA LYS A 21 7.90 5.55 13.30
C LYS A 21 6.89 6.44 14.04
N ALA A 22 6.02 7.13 13.32
CA ALA A 22 4.99 7.96 13.92
C ALA A 22 3.98 7.15 14.75
N ILE A 23 3.54 6.01 14.26
CA ILE A 23 2.68 5.07 14.99
C ILE A 23 3.35 4.66 16.31
N HIS A 24 4.61 4.24 16.25
CA HIS A 24 5.35 3.80 17.42
C HIS A 24 5.58 4.96 18.42
N SER A 25 6.07 6.11 17.96
CA SER A 25 6.42 7.24 18.83
C SER A 25 5.21 7.90 19.48
N ASN A 26 4.04 7.82 18.86
CA ASN A 26 2.78 8.33 19.44
C ASN A 26 1.95 7.25 20.16
N GLY A 27 2.43 6.01 20.21
CA GLY A 27 1.72 4.91 20.87
C GLY A 27 0.36 4.60 20.24
N LEU A 28 0.21 4.82 18.91
CA LEU A 28 -1.09 4.60 18.25
C LEU A 28 -1.44 3.11 18.24
N PRO A 29 -2.68 2.74 18.53
CA PRO A 29 -3.13 1.35 18.53
C PRO A 29 -3.34 0.81 17.11
N ILE A 30 -2.27 0.76 16.31
CA ILE A 30 -2.27 0.38 14.90
C ILE A 30 -1.27 -0.75 14.64
N ASP A 31 -1.77 -1.83 14.03
CA ASP A 31 -0.95 -2.89 13.46
C ASP A 31 -0.69 -2.61 11.97
N VAL A 32 0.58 -2.64 11.54
CA VAL A 32 0.95 -2.28 10.17
C VAL A 32 1.30 -3.52 9.35
N LEU A 33 0.68 -3.65 8.19
CA LEU A 33 1.01 -4.61 7.14
C LEU A 33 1.64 -3.89 5.95
N THR A 34 2.63 -4.52 5.29
CA THR A 34 3.31 -3.96 4.11
C THR A 34 3.58 -5.04 3.08
N PRO A 35 3.72 -4.69 1.79
CA PRO A 35 4.30 -5.60 0.81
C PRO A 35 5.77 -5.89 1.13
N ASN A 36 6.34 -6.86 0.41
CA ASN A 36 7.79 -6.97 0.32
C ASN A 36 8.31 -5.81 -0.55
N THR A 37 9.12 -4.93 0.03
CA THR A 37 9.68 -3.75 -0.66
C THR A 37 11.11 -3.97 -1.14
N ASP A 38 11.69 -5.14 -0.88
CA ASP A 38 12.98 -5.54 -1.42
C ASP A 38 12.79 -6.11 -2.83
N HIS A 39 13.17 -5.32 -3.83
CA HIS A 39 12.95 -5.63 -5.24
C HIS A 39 13.51 -7.01 -5.65
N PRO A 40 14.80 -7.32 -5.39
CA PRO A 40 15.37 -8.60 -5.79
C PRO A 40 14.61 -9.79 -5.17
N SER A 41 14.32 -9.75 -3.89
CA SER A 41 13.63 -10.85 -3.21
C SER A 41 12.14 -10.93 -3.56
N SER A 42 11.52 -9.82 -3.99
CA SER A 42 10.14 -9.81 -4.47
C SER A 42 10.01 -10.39 -5.86
N ASP A 43 10.87 -9.97 -6.79
CA ASP A 43 10.82 -10.36 -8.19
C ASP A 43 11.33 -11.79 -8.41
N GLY A 44 12.32 -12.23 -7.60
CA GLY A 44 12.93 -13.56 -7.66
C GLY A 44 12.28 -14.64 -6.79
N CYS A 45 11.34 -14.28 -5.91
CA CYS A 45 10.86 -15.19 -4.86
C CYS A 45 10.36 -16.55 -5.38
N ALA A 46 9.66 -16.55 -6.50
CA ALA A 46 9.10 -17.80 -7.02
C ALA A 46 10.13 -18.67 -7.75
N THR A 47 11.10 -18.08 -8.42
CA THR A 47 12.16 -18.83 -9.08
C THR A 47 13.12 -19.47 -8.09
N GLU A 48 13.38 -18.83 -6.97
CA GLU A 48 14.16 -19.40 -5.87
C GLU A 48 13.49 -20.62 -5.23
N ILE A 49 12.15 -20.58 -5.09
CA ILE A 49 11.38 -21.63 -4.40
C ILE A 49 10.93 -22.71 -5.36
N LEU A 50 10.46 -22.35 -6.58
CA LEU A 50 9.77 -23.23 -7.52
C LEU A 50 10.62 -23.56 -8.77
N GLY A 51 11.85 -23.08 -8.82
CA GLY A 51 12.78 -23.28 -9.94
C GLY A 51 12.67 -22.22 -11.03
N PRO A 52 13.68 -22.18 -11.93
CA PRO A 52 13.81 -21.17 -12.97
C PRO A 52 12.72 -21.28 -14.05
N GLU A 53 12.56 -20.21 -14.81
CA GLU A 53 11.68 -20.10 -15.96
C GLU A 53 12.48 -19.80 -17.24
N GLU A 54 11.87 -20.09 -18.39
CA GLU A 54 12.52 -19.96 -19.71
C GLU A 54 12.64 -18.49 -20.16
N SER A 55 11.86 -17.58 -19.61
CA SER A 55 11.85 -16.18 -19.99
C SER A 55 11.54 -15.23 -18.83
N ALA A 56 11.92 -13.96 -18.95
CA ALA A 56 11.60 -12.92 -17.99
C ALA A 56 10.09 -12.79 -17.74
N PHE A 57 9.27 -12.93 -18.79
CA PHE A 57 7.81 -12.90 -18.66
C PHE A 57 7.30 -13.96 -17.68
N TRP A 58 7.74 -15.20 -17.81
CA TRP A 58 7.29 -16.29 -16.93
C TRP A 58 7.88 -16.18 -15.53
N THR A 59 9.12 -15.67 -15.39
CA THR A 59 9.73 -15.34 -14.10
C THR A 59 8.88 -14.33 -13.32
N ASP A 60 8.57 -13.21 -13.97
CA ASP A 60 7.74 -12.15 -13.36
C ASP A 60 6.34 -12.66 -13.03
N HIS A 61 5.72 -13.40 -13.96
CA HIS A 61 4.38 -13.95 -13.79
C HIS A 61 4.30 -14.93 -12.60
N LYS A 62 5.30 -15.81 -12.45
CA LYS A 62 5.38 -16.77 -11.32
C LYS A 62 5.51 -16.03 -9.99
N SER A 63 6.39 -15.06 -9.90
CA SER A 63 6.60 -14.25 -8.68
C SER A 63 5.38 -13.35 -8.37
N ALA A 64 4.78 -12.75 -9.40
CA ALA A 64 3.57 -11.94 -9.24
C ALA A 64 2.41 -12.72 -8.63
N LYS A 65 2.22 -13.98 -9.02
CA LYS A 65 1.17 -14.85 -8.43
C LYS A 65 1.38 -15.05 -6.94
N MET A 66 2.61 -15.31 -6.49
CA MET A 66 2.92 -15.48 -5.06
C MET A 66 2.75 -14.16 -4.30
N ASN A 67 3.24 -13.06 -4.86
CA ASN A 67 3.06 -11.74 -4.27
C ASN A 67 1.58 -11.33 -4.18
N THR A 68 0.78 -11.68 -5.17
CA THR A 68 -0.67 -11.43 -5.18
C THR A 68 -1.37 -12.08 -3.98
N ILE A 69 -0.98 -13.31 -3.59
CA ILE A 69 -1.53 -13.95 -2.38
C ILE A 69 -1.27 -13.07 -1.15
N ARG A 70 -0.04 -12.54 -1.01
CA ARG A 70 0.33 -11.67 0.11
C ARG A 70 -0.46 -10.36 0.12
N HIS A 71 -0.52 -9.68 -1.03
CA HIS A 71 -1.20 -8.39 -1.17
C HIS A 71 -2.69 -8.51 -0.90
N MET A 72 -3.37 -9.42 -1.58
CA MET A 72 -4.80 -9.64 -1.40
C MET A 72 -5.16 -10.07 0.02
N THR A 73 -4.34 -10.93 0.63
CA THR A 73 -4.56 -11.34 2.03
C THR A 73 -4.39 -10.17 2.98
N ALA A 74 -3.35 -9.34 2.79
CA ALA A 74 -3.11 -8.17 3.62
C ALA A 74 -4.25 -7.14 3.51
N ILE A 75 -4.70 -6.83 2.29
CA ILE A 75 -5.83 -5.93 2.04
C ILE A 75 -7.11 -6.45 2.71
N LYS A 76 -7.42 -7.74 2.55
CA LYS A 76 -8.61 -8.34 3.19
C LYS A 76 -8.58 -8.30 4.72
N ARG A 77 -7.39 -8.39 5.31
CA ARG A 77 -7.20 -8.32 6.78
C ARG A 77 -7.18 -6.90 7.31
N ALA A 78 -6.81 -5.91 6.49
CA ALA A 78 -6.75 -4.53 6.90
C ALA A 78 -8.15 -3.95 7.17
N ASP A 79 -8.23 -3.01 8.08
CA ASP A 79 -9.38 -2.12 8.28
C ASP A 79 -9.24 -0.90 7.37
N ILE A 80 -8.02 -0.39 7.23
CA ILE A 80 -7.67 0.78 6.44
C ILE A 80 -6.54 0.40 5.47
N VAL A 81 -6.70 0.77 4.22
CA VAL A 81 -5.66 0.65 3.18
C VAL A 81 -5.19 2.05 2.81
N ILE A 82 -3.90 2.28 2.92
CA ILE A 82 -3.25 3.54 2.50
C ILE A 82 -2.47 3.25 1.23
N VAL A 83 -2.77 3.98 0.17
CA VAL A 83 -2.13 3.81 -1.14
C VAL A 83 -1.42 5.09 -1.53
N ARG A 84 -0.08 5.02 -1.62
CA ARG A 84 0.73 6.15 -2.06
C ARG A 84 1.10 6.01 -3.54
N PHE A 85 0.79 7.05 -4.32
CA PHE A 85 1.26 7.25 -5.67
C PHE A 85 2.44 8.24 -5.64
N GLY A 86 3.62 7.77 -6.02
CA GLY A 86 4.82 8.59 -6.07
C GLY A 86 5.10 9.16 -7.46
N ASP A 87 6.09 10.05 -7.55
CA ASP A 87 6.45 10.75 -8.78
C ASP A 87 7.24 9.89 -9.77
N LYS A 88 7.90 8.84 -9.27
CA LYS A 88 8.64 7.90 -10.10
C LYS A 88 7.75 6.75 -10.54
N TYR A 89 7.71 6.49 -11.82
CA TYR A 89 6.98 5.38 -12.43
C TYR A 89 5.46 5.48 -12.29
N ARG A 90 4.78 4.75 -13.15
CA ARG A 90 3.33 4.58 -13.07
C ARG A 90 3.05 3.37 -12.18
N GLN A 91 2.51 3.60 -10.99
CA GLN A 91 2.22 2.51 -10.03
C GLN A 91 0.88 1.83 -10.35
N TRP A 92 0.85 1.04 -11.41
CA TRP A 92 -0.34 0.27 -11.80
C TRP A 92 -0.83 -0.65 -10.68
N ASN A 93 0.11 -1.26 -9.94
CA ASN A 93 -0.20 -2.13 -8.82
C ASN A 93 -0.87 -1.36 -7.67
N ALA A 94 -0.49 -0.11 -7.44
CA ALA A 94 -1.14 0.74 -6.44
C ALA A 94 -2.60 1.03 -6.81
N ALA A 95 -2.88 1.30 -8.10
CA ALA A 95 -4.24 1.49 -8.58
C ALA A 95 -5.09 0.22 -8.44
N PHE A 96 -4.50 -0.95 -8.72
CA PHE A 96 -5.14 -2.24 -8.49
C PHE A 96 -5.48 -2.45 -7.00
N ASP A 97 -4.54 -2.19 -6.11
CA ASP A 97 -4.72 -2.36 -4.67
C ASP A 97 -5.82 -1.40 -4.13
N ALA A 98 -5.86 -0.15 -4.62
CA ALA A 98 -6.91 0.80 -4.27
C ALA A 98 -8.30 0.30 -4.68
N GLY A 99 -8.46 -0.14 -5.93
CA GLY A 99 -9.72 -0.70 -6.43
C GLY A 99 -10.13 -1.97 -5.69
N PHE A 100 -9.16 -2.84 -5.39
CA PHE A 100 -9.41 -4.08 -4.65
C PHE A 100 -9.83 -3.79 -3.21
N ALA A 101 -9.23 -2.81 -2.55
CA ALA A 101 -9.60 -2.37 -1.20
C ALA A 101 -11.07 -1.90 -1.16
N ILE A 102 -11.47 -1.03 -2.06
CA ILE A 102 -12.85 -0.52 -2.16
C ILE A 102 -13.83 -1.64 -2.45
N ALA A 103 -13.52 -2.54 -3.39
CA ALA A 103 -14.36 -3.68 -3.72
C ALA A 103 -14.58 -4.63 -2.53
N HIS A 104 -13.65 -4.65 -1.57
CA HIS A 104 -13.75 -5.43 -0.33
C HIS A 104 -14.24 -4.60 0.87
N GLY A 105 -14.81 -3.41 0.66
CA GLY A 105 -15.40 -2.57 1.70
C GLY A 105 -14.38 -2.04 2.70
N LYS A 106 -13.12 -1.84 2.31
CA LYS A 106 -12.08 -1.30 3.17
C LYS A 106 -12.08 0.22 3.12
N SER A 107 -11.73 0.86 4.24
CA SER A 107 -11.47 2.29 4.24
C SER A 107 -10.21 2.57 3.42
N LEU A 108 -10.29 3.48 2.45
CA LEU A 108 -9.18 3.84 1.57
C LEU A 108 -8.71 5.26 1.87
N ILE A 109 -7.42 5.41 2.11
CA ILE A 109 -6.71 6.70 2.14
C ILE A 109 -5.74 6.69 0.96
N VAL A 110 -5.79 7.73 0.13
CA VAL A 110 -4.87 7.91 -0.99
C VAL A 110 -3.90 9.03 -0.67
N GLU A 111 -2.63 8.82 -0.99
CA GLU A 111 -1.59 9.85 -0.89
C GLU A 111 -0.95 10.09 -2.25
N HIS A 112 -1.01 11.31 -2.74
CA HIS A 112 -0.31 11.77 -3.95
C HIS A 112 -0.15 13.28 -3.95
N THR A 113 0.80 13.78 -4.75
CA THR A 113 0.96 15.22 -4.95
C THR A 113 -0.17 15.81 -5.83
N PRO A 114 -0.45 17.12 -5.76
CA PRO A 114 -1.52 17.76 -6.55
C PRO A 114 -1.42 17.54 -8.06
N GLU A 115 -0.23 17.31 -8.59
CA GLU A 115 0.01 17.05 -10.02
C GLU A 115 -0.67 15.75 -10.50
N LEU A 116 -0.93 14.82 -9.60
CA LEU A 116 -1.59 13.55 -9.91
C LEU A 116 -3.11 13.58 -9.74
N THR A 117 -3.69 14.68 -9.31
CA THR A 117 -5.16 14.80 -9.08
C THR A 117 -5.97 14.44 -10.33
N HIS A 118 -5.58 14.94 -11.50
CA HIS A 118 -6.33 14.61 -12.73
C HIS A 118 -6.25 13.14 -13.15
N PRO A 119 -5.06 12.50 -13.20
CA PRO A 119 -4.98 11.09 -13.57
C PRO A 119 -5.55 10.12 -12.52
N LEU A 120 -5.67 10.53 -11.25
CA LEU A 120 -6.17 9.69 -10.16
C LEU A 120 -7.62 10.01 -9.75
N LYS A 121 -8.31 10.89 -10.45
CA LYS A 121 -9.63 11.42 -10.07
C LYS A 121 -10.70 10.35 -9.76
N GLU A 122 -10.69 9.21 -10.46
CA GLU A 122 -11.63 8.13 -10.21
C GLU A 122 -11.26 7.35 -8.93
N ILE A 123 -9.97 7.23 -8.64
CA ILE A 123 -9.48 6.62 -7.39
C ILE A 123 -9.79 7.53 -6.22
N ASP A 124 -9.51 8.82 -6.36
CA ASP A 124 -9.80 9.85 -5.35
C ASP A 124 -11.29 9.92 -5.02
N ALA A 125 -12.14 9.79 -6.04
CA ALA A 125 -13.59 9.78 -5.86
C ALA A 125 -14.09 8.58 -5.02
N CYS A 126 -13.32 7.50 -4.95
CA CYS A 126 -13.62 6.33 -4.12
C CYS A 126 -12.94 6.36 -2.75
N ALA A 127 -11.97 7.27 -2.54
CA ALA A 127 -11.22 7.36 -1.30
C ALA A 127 -12.03 8.03 -0.19
N HIS A 128 -11.78 7.61 1.06
CA HIS A 128 -12.35 8.25 2.26
C HIS A 128 -11.55 9.50 2.67
N ALA A 129 -10.27 9.55 2.28
CA ALA A 129 -9.42 10.71 2.39
C ALA A 129 -8.37 10.73 1.28
N VAL A 130 -8.03 11.93 0.80
CA VAL A 130 -6.92 12.16 -0.13
C VAL A 130 -5.92 13.09 0.55
N ALA A 131 -4.72 12.61 0.75
CA ALA A 131 -3.61 13.32 1.38
C ALA A 131 -2.58 13.73 0.32
N GLU A 132 -2.01 14.92 0.46
CA GLU A 132 -0.97 15.42 -0.45
C GLU A 132 0.45 15.03 -0.01
N ASN A 133 0.59 14.56 1.23
CA ASN A 133 1.87 14.18 1.82
C ASN A 133 1.69 13.22 3.00
N THR A 134 2.79 12.58 3.41
CA THR A 134 2.80 11.59 4.48
C THR A 134 2.43 12.17 5.85
N GLU A 135 2.70 13.45 6.11
CA GLU A 135 2.31 14.09 7.37
C GLU A 135 0.79 14.16 7.53
N GLN A 136 0.06 14.50 6.46
CA GLN A 136 -1.41 14.48 6.48
C GLN A 136 -1.97 13.07 6.72
N VAL A 137 -1.31 12.03 6.17
CA VAL A 137 -1.66 10.63 6.46
C VAL A 137 -1.48 10.32 7.96
N ILE A 138 -0.34 10.73 8.54
CA ILE A 138 -0.04 10.53 9.96
C ILE A 138 -1.08 11.23 10.84
N GLU A 139 -1.40 12.50 10.56
CA GLU A 139 -2.42 13.25 11.32
C GLU A 139 -3.82 12.61 11.18
N THR A 140 -4.16 12.08 9.99
CA THR A 140 -5.39 11.32 9.80
C THR A 140 -5.42 10.08 10.69
N LEU A 141 -4.33 9.31 10.76
CA LEU A 141 -4.25 8.13 11.63
C LEU A 141 -4.35 8.48 13.12
N LYS A 142 -3.75 9.59 13.54
CA LYS A 142 -3.89 10.10 14.92
C LYS A 142 -5.35 10.40 15.23
N TYR A 143 -6.03 11.13 14.35
CA TYR A 143 -7.45 11.45 14.51
C TYR A 143 -8.33 10.20 14.61
N LEU A 144 -8.12 9.23 13.72
CA LEU A 144 -8.93 8.00 13.69
C LEU A 144 -8.75 7.12 14.95
N THR A 145 -7.65 7.28 15.67
CA THR A 145 -7.33 6.50 16.87
C THR A 145 -7.66 7.21 18.17
N LEU A 146 -8.24 8.40 18.13
CA LEU A 146 -8.71 9.08 19.33
C LEU A 146 -9.79 8.26 20.03
N ASP A 147 -9.67 8.14 21.35
CA ASP A 147 -10.72 7.60 22.20
C ASP A 147 -11.72 8.73 22.49
N TYR A 148 -13.00 8.49 22.29
CA TYR A 148 -14.11 9.38 22.60
C TYR A 148 -14.88 8.88 23.84
#